data_53044d0b0da5378a607c9fec56352aa3
#
_entry.id   53044d0b0da5378a607c9fec56352aa3
#
_cell.length_a   1.000
_cell.length_b   1.000
_cell.length_c   1.000
_cell.angle_alpha   90.00
_cell.angle_beta   90.00
_cell.angle_gamma   90.00
#
_symmetry.space_group_name_H-M   'P 1'
#
loop_
_entity.id
_entity.type
_entity.pdbx_description
1 polymer ?
#
loop_
_entity_poly.entity_id
_entity_poly.type
_entity_poly.pdbx_seq_one_letter_code
_entity_poly.pdbx_strand_id
1 'polypeptide(L)'
;MYGDIFEEEMNRETVFRDASKLMPEYVPQVLVHREEEFRQLTRFFKPVLENRSSQRVLITGSVGVGKTVLARRFGAELEKAAGSRGMNLTYLHINCRKDRTIYSVIAKILQHFNPRWPYYGLGPEKLLNDVVNYLNSRDAYLTVTLDELDFFVQQNGPNLVYSLTRTAEERGGPNRISLIAIARDKSFLRSLDAATQSTFMHNVIALDRYSASQLKDILLSRIREAFKHGVVEEDTVDLIADIASRWGDARFALELLWRAGMAADAEAAGVVTPEHARKAKAEVYPEIKREVLRDLQLHEKLTLLAVARKLNLSKRAYAFTGDVEKTYRVVCEEYREEPRRHTQFWEYLQRLNALGVVDIKPSGLGQRGQTLKISIQEVPAEWLEKEMEKLLREK
;
A
#
# COMPACT_ATOMS: atom_id res chain seq x y z
N MET A 1 -23.93 -1.10 31.75
CA MET A 1 -23.14 0.12 31.52
C MET A 1 -22.09 -0.07 30.40
N TYR A 2 -21.05 -0.91 30.52
CA TYR A 2 -20.10 -1.09 29.38
C TYR A 2 -20.66 -1.95 28.24
N GLY A 3 -21.55 -2.94 28.54
CA GLY A 3 -22.22 -3.75 27.53
C GLY A 3 -23.14 -2.92 26.63
N ASP A 4 -23.83 -1.96 27.21
CA ASP A 4 -24.74 -1.07 26.47
C ASP A 4 -23.98 -0.19 25.46
N ILE A 5 -22.75 0.24 25.78
CA ILE A 5 -21.89 1.00 24.87
C ILE A 5 -21.47 0.15 23.65
N PHE A 6 -21.17 -1.13 23.85
CA PHE A 6 -20.87 -2.04 22.75
C PHE A 6 -22.07 -2.24 21.83
N GLU A 7 -23.27 -2.43 22.39
CA GLU A 7 -24.51 -2.60 21.62
C GLU A 7 -24.85 -1.30 20.84
N GLU A 8 -24.68 -0.13 21.45
CA GLU A 8 -24.88 1.16 20.80
C GLU A 8 -23.92 1.35 19.60
N GLU A 9 -22.62 1.08 19.80
CA GLU A 9 -21.63 1.18 18.72
C GLU A 9 -21.85 0.13 17.62
N MET A 10 -22.26 -1.10 17.98
CA MET A 10 -22.56 -2.15 17.00
C MET A 10 -23.80 -1.85 16.16
N ASN A 11 -24.78 -1.11 16.72
CA ASN A 11 -26.01 -0.74 16.03
C ASN A 11 -25.95 0.60 15.27
N ARG A 12 -24.82 1.33 15.36
CA ARG A 12 -24.65 2.57 14.57
C ARG A 12 -24.66 2.29 13.07
N GLU A 13 -25.28 3.17 12.33
CA GLU A 13 -25.17 3.15 10.87
C GLU A 13 -23.72 3.38 10.47
N THR A 14 -23.20 2.51 9.62
CA THR A 14 -21.84 2.59 9.08
C THR A 14 -21.87 2.76 7.57
N VAL A 15 -20.89 3.48 7.02
CA VAL A 15 -20.66 3.57 5.57
C VAL A 15 -20.10 2.27 4.98
N PHE A 16 -19.58 1.37 5.84
CA PHE A 16 -19.00 0.11 5.39
C PHE A 16 -20.06 -0.97 5.17
N ARG A 17 -19.84 -1.78 4.14
CA ARG A 17 -20.47 -3.09 3.97
C ARG A 17 -19.62 -4.20 4.58
N ASP A 18 -18.29 -4.13 4.35
CA ASP A 18 -17.31 -5.06 4.89
C ASP A 18 -15.92 -4.39 4.95
N ALA A 19 -15.62 -3.76 6.09
CA ALA A 19 -14.35 -3.04 6.30
C ALA A 19 -13.12 -3.97 6.21
N SER A 20 -13.28 -5.29 6.41
CA SER A 20 -12.17 -6.26 6.33
C SER A 20 -11.51 -6.29 4.96
N LYS A 21 -12.22 -5.87 3.90
CA LYS A 21 -11.71 -5.77 2.53
C LYS A 21 -10.62 -4.69 2.35
N LEU A 22 -10.50 -3.77 3.30
CA LEU A 22 -9.46 -2.73 3.29
C LEU A 22 -8.22 -3.12 4.11
N MET A 23 -8.30 -4.20 4.89
CA MET A 23 -7.22 -4.61 5.78
C MET A 23 -6.02 -5.19 5.00
N PRO A 24 -4.78 -5.05 5.54
CA PRO A 24 -3.56 -5.53 4.89
C PRO A 24 -3.52 -7.04 4.61
N GLU A 25 -4.26 -7.82 5.38
CA GLU A 25 -4.35 -9.28 5.26
C GLU A 25 -5.23 -9.74 4.11
N TYR A 26 -6.12 -8.88 3.62
CA TYR A 26 -7.05 -9.23 2.57
C TYR A 26 -6.34 -9.39 1.22
N VAL A 27 -6.60 -10.51 0.55
CA VAL A 27 -6.11 -10.80 -0.80
C VAL A 27 -7.28 -10.80 -1.77
N PRO A 28 -7.38 -9.80 -2.68
CA PRO A 28 -8.49 -9.73 -3.63
C PRO A 28 -8.44 -10.84 -4.68
N GLN A 29 -9.58 -11.11 -5.27
CA GLN A 29 -9.65 -12.07 -6.38
C GLN A 29 -8.95 -11.56 -7.65
N VAL A 30 -9.06 -10.26 -7.94
CA VAL A 30 -8.42 -9.61 -9.08
C VAL A 30 -7.40 -8.61 -8.57
N LEU A 31 -6.17 -8.69 -9.09
CA LEU A 31 -5.08 -7.78 -8.79
C LEU A 31 -5.01 -6.72 -9.89
N VAL A 32 -5.65 -5.59 -9.66
CA VAL A 32 -5.68 -4.46 -10.60
C VAL A 32 -4.26 -3.94 -10.83
N HIS A 33 -3.85 -3.78 -12.10
CA HIS A 33 -2.52 -3.32 -12.53
C HIS A 33 -1.36 -4.24 -12.14
N ARG A 34 -1.61 -5.56 -11.99
CA ARG A 34 -0.59 -6.59 -11.77
C ARG A 34 -0.80 -7.83 -12.64
N GLU A 35 -1.58 -7.69 -13.70
CA GLU A 35 -1.89 -8.77 -14.62
C GLU A 35 -0.65 -9.27 -15.37
N GLU A 36 0.25 -8.37 -15.76
CA GLU A 36 1.46 -8.75 -16.50
C GLU A 36 2.47 -9.46 -15.59
N GLU A 37 2.68 -8.95 -14.38
CA GLU A 37 3.55 -9.61 -13.39
C GLU A 37 2.98 -10.99 -12.98
N PHE A 38 1.67 -11.10 -12.88
CA PHE A 38 1.02 -12.39 -12.65
C PHE A 38 1.25 -13.36 -13.83
N ARG A 39 1.16 -12.88 -15.07
CA ARG A 39 1.50 -13.68 -16.27
C ARG A 39 2.97 -14.08 -16.29
N GLN A 40 3.88 -13.20 -15.91
CA GLN A 40 5.31 -13.51 -15.80
C GLN A 40 5.56 -14.62 -14.78
N LEU A 41 4.95 -14.54 -13.58
CA LEU A 41 5.00 -15.62 -12.60
C LEU A 41 4.47 -16.94 -13.19
N THR A 42 3.34 -16.89 -13.91
CA THR A 42 2.76 -18.07 -14.55
C THR A 42 3.71 -18.69 -15.57
N ARG A 43 4.40 -17.87 -16.38
CA ARG A 43 5.40 -18.36 -17.34
C ARG A 43 6.58 -19.02 -16.63
N PHE A 44 7.10 -18.42 -15.56
CA PHE A 44 8.20 -18.99 -14.79
C PHE A 44 7.81 -20.30 -14.08
N PHE A 45 6.58 -20.42 -13.62
CA PHE A 45 6.09 -21.61 -12.92
C PHE A 45 5.44 -22.67 -13.83
N LYS A 46 5.27 -22.38 -15.13
CA LYS A 46 4.77 -23.38 -16.10
C LYS A 46 5.52 -24.70 -16.06
N PRO A 47 6.89 -24.73 -15.97
CA PRO A 47 7.64 -26.00 -15.87
C PRO A 47 7.33 -26.81 -14.61
N VAL A 48 6.87 -26.21 -13.53
CA VAL A 48 6.44 -26.94 -12.32
C VAL A 48 5.25 -27.82 -12.64
N LEU A 49 4.26 -27.27 -13.37
CA LEU A 49 3.02 -27.98 -13.71
C LEU A 49 3.19 -28.99 -14.86
N GLU A 50 4.11 -28.73 -15.81
CA GLU A 50 4.31 -29.58 -17.00
C GLU A 50 5.35 -30.67 -16.77
N ASN A 51 6.51 -30.27 -16.21
CA ASN A 51 7.69 -31.15 -16.14
C ASN A 51 8.08 -31.48 -14.68
N ARG A 52 7.29 -31.07 -13.70
CA ARG A 52 7.58 -31.22 -12.27
C ARG A 52 8.96 -30.64 -11.87
N SER A 53 9.40 -29.60 -12.60
CA SER A 53 10.69 -28.94 -12.40
C SER A 53 10.55 -27.76 -11.45
N SER A 54 11.22 -27.81 -10.30
CA SER A 54 11.20 -26.73 -9.31
C SER A 54 11.70 -25.41 -9.88
N GLN A 55 11.06 -24.30 -9.50
CA GLN A 55 11.39 -22.98 -9.99
C GLN A 55 11.79 -22.05 -8.84
N ARG A 56 12.56 -21.03 -9.17
CA ARG A 56 13.02 -20.00 -8.24
C ARG A 56 12.78 -18.64 -8.88
N VAL A 57 12.04 -17.79 -8.20
CA VAL A 57 11.68 -16.45 -8.69
C VAL A 57 11.93 -15.43 -7.59
N LEU A 58 12.48 -14.30 -7.96
CA LEU A 58 12.65 -13.14 -7.09
C LEU A 58 11.64 -12.05 -7.47
N ILE A 59 10.83 -11.61 -6.52
CA ILE A 59 9.96 -10.45 -6.67
C ILE A 59 10.56 -9.28 -5.89
N THR A 60 10.82 -8.16 -6.57
CA THR A 60 11.36 -6.95 -5.96
C THR A 60 10.43 -5.75 -6.13
N GLY A 61 10.62 -4.72 -5.30
CA GLY A 61 9.89 -3.46 -5.37
C GLY A 61 9.79 -2.77 -4.01
N SER A 62 9.47 -1.50 -4.00
CA SER A 62 9.30 -0.71 -2.77
C SER A 62 8.17 -1.24 -1.88
N VAL A 63 8.02 -0.65 -0.69
CA VAL A 63 6.91 -0.97 0.22
C VAL A 63 5.58 -0.58 -0.43
N GLY A 64 4.52 -1.36 -0.19
CA GLY A 64 3.16 -1.05 -0.64
C GLY A 64 2.84 -1.28 -2.12
N VAL A 65 3.81 -1.76 -2.96
CA VAL A 65 3.58 -2.01 -4.40
C VAL A 65 2.89 -3.35 -4.72
N GLY A 66 2.49 -4.13 -3.69
CA GLY A 66 1.68 -5.33 -3.88
C GLY A 66 2.44 -6.66 -4.02
N LYS A 67 3.75 -6.74 -3.68
CA LYS A 67 4.55 -7.98 -3.76
C LYS A 67 3.92 -9.17 -3.03
N THR A 68 3.59 -8.97 -1.75
CA THR A 68 3.00 -9.99 -0.87
C THR A 68 1.65 -10.48 -1.41
N VAL A 69 0.80 -9.55 -1.84
CA VAL A 69 -0.53 -9.86 -2.36
C VAL A 69 -0.43 -10.61 -3.69
N LEU A 70 0.50 -10.20 -4.58
CA LEU A 70 0.78 -10.89 -5.84
C LEU A 70 1.22 -12.34 -5.58
N ALA A 71 2.19 -12.56 -4.69
CA ALA A 71 2.69 -13.89 -4.38
C ALA A 71 1.61 -14.79 -3.76
N ARG A 72 0.80 -14.27 -2.82
CA ARG A 72 -0.30 -15.02 -2.20
C ARG A 72 -1.38 -15.39 -3.21
N ARG A 73 -1.81 -14.43 -4.04
CA ARG A 73 -2.81 -14.70 -5.08
C ARG A 73 -2.29 -15.71 -6.09
N PHE A 74 -1.05 -15.54 -6.55
CA PHE A 74 -0.42 -16.48 -7.47
C PHE A 74 -0.32 -17.88 -6.85
N GLY A 75 0.13 -17.98 -5.60
CA GLY A 75 0.26 -19.27 -4.92
C GLY A 75 -1.06 -20.04 -4.82
N ALA A 76 -2.15 -19.35 -4.46
CA ALA A 76 -3.47 -19.95 -4.41
C ALA A 76 -3.96 -20.44 -5.78
N GLU A 77 -3.72 -19.68 -6.86
CA GLU A 77 -4.07 -20.11 -8.20
C GLU A 77 -3.17 -21.24 -8.75
N LEU A 78 -1.88 -21.24 -8.36
CA LEU A 78 -0.94 -22.32 -8.69
C LEU A 78 -1.38 -23.65 -8.05
N GLU A 79 -1.72 -23.63 -6.77
CA GLU A 79 -2.21 -24.80 -6.05
C GLU A 79 -3.48 -25.35 -6.66
N LYS A 80 -4.44 -24.50 -6.98
CA LYS A 80 -5.67 -24.87 -7.68
C LYS A 80 -5.39 -25.47 -9.08
N ALA A 81 -4.49 -24.85 -9.85
CA ALA A 81 -4.09 -25.31 -11.17
C ALA A 81 -3.33 -26.66 -11.13
N ALA A 82 -2.55 -26.92 -10.08
CA ALA A 82 -1.91 -28.20 -9.86
C ALA A 82 -2.94 -29.29 -9.51
N GLY A 83 -3.88 -28.99 -8.60
CA GLY A 83 -4.94 -29.93 -8.25
C GLY A 83 -5.80 -30.34 -9.42
N SER A 84 -6.14 -29.41 -10.34
CA SER A 84 -6.88 -29.76 -11.59
C SER A 84 -6.11 -30.66 -12.56
N ARG A 85 -4.79 -30.82 -12.35
CA ARG A 85 -3.90 -31.72 -13.11
C ARG A 85 -3.53 -32.99 -12.35
N GLY A 86 -4.15 -33.24 -11.20
CA GLY A 86 -3.85 -34.38 -10.34
C GLY A 86 -2.46 -34.29 -9.66
N MET A 87 -1.86 -33.10 -9.60
CA MET A 87 -0.58 -32.88 -8.94
C MET A 87 -0.80 -32.44 -7.49
N ASN A 88 -0.17 -33.15 -6.55
CA ASN A 88 -0.17 -32.81 -5.13
C ASN A 88 0.85 -31.69 -4.86
N LEU A 89 0.43 -30.43 -5.08
CA LEU A 89 1.25 -29.25 -4.84
C LEU A 89 0.60 -28.40 -3.75
N THR A 90 1.41 -27.99 -2.79
CA THR A 90 0.99 -27.10 -1.70
C THR A 90 1.73 -25.77 -1.80
N TYR A 91 1.01 -24.68 -1.57
CA TYR A 91 1.58 -23.35 -1.45
C TYR A 91 1.65 -22.89 0.00
N LEU A 92 2.80 -22.35 0.40
CA LEU A 92 3.00 -21.80 1.74
C LEU A 92 3.64 -20.42 1.68
N HIS A 93 3.08 -19.46 2.41
CA HIS A 93 3.63 -18.12 2.54
C HIS A 93 4.20 -17.91 3.94
N ILE A 94 5.48 -17.57 4.03
CA ILE A 94 6.20 -17.33 5.29
C ILE A 94 6.72 -15.89 5.28
N ASN A 95 6.40 -15.14 6.34
CA ASN A 95 6.97 -13.82 6.56
C ASN A 95 8.22 -13.94 7.44
N CYS A 96 9.38 -13.67 6.85
CA CYS A 96 10.69 -13.81 7.49
C CYS A 96 10.98 -12.78 8.60
N ARG A 97 10.17 -11.76 8.76
CA ARG A 97 10.22 -10.89 9.96
C ARG A 97 9.52 -11.47 11.16
N LYS A 98 8.52 -12.32 10.94
CA LYS A 98 7.84 -13.06 12.02
C LYS A 98 8.64 -14.32 12.37
N ASP A 99 8.99 -15.09 11.35
CA ASP A 99 9.77 -16.35 11.47
C ASP A 99 11.26 -16.03 11.24
N ARG A 100 11.96 -15.59 12.31
CA ARG A 100 13.26 -14.92 12.23
C ARG A 100 14.47 -15.84 12.18
N THR A 101 14.31 -17.16 12.30
CA THR A 101 15.40 -18.13 12.32
C THR A 101 15.21 -19.20 11.25
N ILE A 102 16.30 -19.81 10.78
CA ILE A 102 16.25 -20.95 9.86
C ILE A 102 15.36 -22.06 10.44
N TYR A 103 15.53 -22.32 11.74
CA TYR A 103 14.73 -23.30 12.47
C TYR A 103 13.22 -22.99 12.40
N SER A 104 12.80 -21.76 12.72
CA SER A 104 11.38 -21.39 12.72
C SER A 104 10.74 -21.50 11.34
N VAL A 105 11.47 -21.12 10.28
CA VAL A 105 11.00 -21.25 8.90
C VAL A 105 10.78 -22.70 8.51
N ILE A 106 11.77 -23.58 8.76
CA ILE A 106 11.68 -25.00 8.39
C ILE A 106 10.64 -25.73 9.26
N ALA A 107 10.60 -25.43 10.56
CA ALA A 107 9.59 -25.99 11.47
C ALA A 107 8.17 -25.62 11.00
N LYS A 108 7.95 -24.39 10.53
CA LYS A 108 6.67 -23.94 9.98
C LYS A 108 6.28 -24.67 8.70
N ILE A 109 7.24 -24.97 7.82
CA ILE A 109 7.01 -25.81 6.64
C ILE A 109 6.55 -27.20 7.07
N LEU A 110 7.24 -27.81 8.03
CA LEU A 110 6.92 -29.15 8.50
C LEU A 110 5.56 -29.21 9.19
N GLN A 111 5.26 -28.24 10.06
CA GLN A 111 3.97 -28.13 10.76
C GLN A 111 2.80 -27.92 9.80
N HIS A 112 3.02 -27.26 8.66
CA HIS A 112 1.98 -27.08 7.65
C HIS A 112 1.48 -28.43 7.11
N PHE A 113 2.39 -29.40 6.92
CA PHE A 113 2.04 -30.75 6.47
C PHE A 113 1.48 -31.61 7.59
N ASN A 114 1.99 -31.47 8.79
CA ASN A 114 1.53 -32.20 9.97
C ASN A 114 1.71 -31.36 11.26
N PRO A 115 0.64 -30.71 11.78
CA PRO A 115 0.72 -29.88 12.98
C PRO A 115 1.21 -30.61 14.24
N ARG A 116 1.15 -31.95 14.27
CA ARG A 116 1.60 -32.78 15.40
C ARG A 116 3.02 -33.32 15.23
N TRP A 117 3.74 -32.91 14.17
CA TRP A 117 5.10 -33.38 13.96
C TRP A 117 6.02 -32.94 15.11
N PRO A 118 6.80 -33.87 15.71
CA PRO A 118 7.74 -33.51 16.76
C PRO A 118 8.93 -32.77 16.15
N TYR A 119 9.05 -31.48 16.45
CA TYR A 119 10.13 -30.63 15.93
C TYR A 119 11.05 -30.11 17.04
N TYR A 120 10.64 -30.20 18.31
CA TYR A 120 11.44 -29.77 19.45
C TYR A 120 12.71 -30.61 19.61
N GLY A 121 13.85 -29.93 19.84
CA GLY A 121 15.14 -30.58 20.05
C GLY A 121 15.84 -31.07 18.78
N LEU A 122 15.24 -30.86 17.59
CA LEU A 122 15.85 -31.23 16.32
C LEU A 122 16.54 -30.02 15.69
N GLY A 123 17.69 -30.22 15.03
CA GLY A 123 18.36 -29.16 14.27
C GLY A 123 17.68 -28.86 12.93
N PRO A 124 17.92 -27.67 12.33
CA PRO A 124 17.31 -27.27 11.06
C PRO A 124 17.55 -28.26 9.91
N GLU A 125 18.73 -28.87 9.83
CA GLU A 125 19.06 -29.85 8.79
C GLU A 125 18.19 -31.11 8.91
N LYS A 126 17.97 -31.59 10.14
CA LYS A 126 17.12 -32.76 10.39
C LYS A 126 15.67 -32.45 10.02
N LEU A 127 15.17 -31.27 10.39
CA LEU A 127 13.82 -30.84 10.03
C LEU A 127 13.64 -30.71 8.51
N LEU A 128 14.64 -30.19 7.78
CA LEU A 128 14.60 -30.12 6.33
C LEU A 128 14.66 -31.50 5.67
N ASN A 129 15.42 -32.45 6.24
CA ASN A 129 15.38 -33.83 5.81
C ASN A 129 14.00 -34.46 5.96
N ASP A 130 13.33 -34.19 7.07
CA ASP A 130 11.98 -34.69 7.32
C ASP A 130 10.96 -34.07 6.32
N VAL A 131 11.10 -32.77 5.96
CA VAL A 131 10.30 -32.14 4.89
C VAL A 131 10.52 -32.84 3.56
N VAL A 132 11.77 -33.06 3.13
CA VAL A 132 12.10 -33.71 1.85
C VAL A 132 11.59 -35.15 1.81
N ASN A 133 11.77 -35.90 2.89
CA ASN A 133 11.27 -37.28 3.00
C ASN A 133 9.74 -37.32 2.91
N TYR A 134 9.06 -36.40 3.56
CA TYR A 134 7.61 -36.29 3.46
C TYR A 134 7.16 -36.01 2.01
N LEU A 135 7.76 -35.02 1.33
CA LEU A 135 7.44 -34.69 -0.04
C LEU A 135 7.70 -35.87 -0.99
N ASN A 136 8.80 -36.61 -0.80
CA ASN A 136 9.13 -37.77 -1.61
C ASN A 136 8.15 -38.92 -1.39
N SER A 137 7.80 -39.22 -0.12
CA SER A 137 6.91 -40.35 0.21
C SER A 137 5.47 -40.14 -0.27
N ARG A 138 5.05 -38.91 -0.48
CA ARG A 138 3.69 -38.53 -0.88
C ARG A 138 3.57 -38.08 -2.33
N ASP A 139 4.64 -38.14 -3.11
CA ASP A 139 4.75 -37.51 -4.43
C ASP A 139 4.22 -36.07 -4.43
N ALA A 140 4.57 -35.32 -3.34
CA ALA A 140 4.08 -33.98 -3.11
C ALA A 140 5.13 -32.94 -3.51
N TYR A 141 4.66 -31.74 -3.88
CA TYR A 141 5.47 -30.59 -4.24
C TYR A 141 5.14 -29.41 -3.35
N LEU A 142 6.14 -28.61 -3.04
CA LEU A 142 5.99 -27.40 -2.24
C LEU A 142 6.42 -26.18 -3.03
N THR A 143 5.57 -25.16 -3.07
CA THR A 143 5.97 -23.80 -3.43
C THR A 143 5.94 -22.93 -2.19
N VAL A 144 7.11 -22.46 -1.75
CA VAL A 144 7.22 -21.59 -0.57
C VAL A 144 7.55 -20.16 -1.00
N THR A 145 6.78 -19.20 -0.49
CA THR A 145 7.15 -17.80 -0.56
C THR A 145 7.84 -17.39 0.73
N LEU A 146 9.05 -16.85 0.60
CA LEU A 146 9.80 -16.21 1.69
C LEU A 146 9.67 -14.69 1.53
N ASP A 147 8.76 -14.10 2.29
CA ASP A 147 8.51 -12.66 2.26
C ASP A 147 9.45 -11.91 3.20
N GLU A 148 9.92 -10.73 2.76
CA GLU A 148 10.96 -9.93 3.42
C GLU A 148 12.28 -10.69 3.63
N LEU A 149 12.67 -11.45 2.61
CA LEU A 149 13.85 -12.30 2.66
C LEU A 149 15.16 -11.52 2.77
N ASP A 150 15.22 -10.30 2.22
CA ASP A 150 16.35 -9.38 2.36
C ASP A 150 16.67 -9.08 3.83
N PHE A 151 15.63 -8.82 4.63
CA PHE A 151 15.78 -8.64 6.08
C PHE A 151 16.31 -9.92 6.76
N PHE A 152 15.77 -11.07 6.39
CA PHE A 152 16.19 -12.35 6.97
C PHE A 152 17.66 -12.66 6.67
N VAL A 153 18.08 -12.51 5.41
CA VAL A 153 19.47 -12.80 4.98
C VAL A 153 20.45 -11.84 5.63
N GLN A 154 20.06 -10.57 5.82
CA GLN A 154 20.89 -9.60 6.54
C GLN A 154 21.16 -10.01 7.99
N GLN A 155 20.22 -10.69 8.65
CA GLN A 155 20.35 -11.11 10.04
C GLN A 155 20.98 -12.51 10.21
N ASN A 156 20.68 -13.43 9.31
CA ASN A 156 21.00 -14.86 9.48
C ASN A 156 21.95 -15.41 8.40
N GLY A 157 22.36 -14.59 7.44
CA GLY A 157 23.09 -15.04 6.26
C GLY A 157 22.23 -15.83 5.26
N PRO A 158 22.83 -16.31 4.16
CA PRO A 158 22.12 -16.92 3.03
C PRO A 158 21.74 -18.40 3.21
N ASN A 159 22.15 -19.05 4.30
CA ASN A 159 22.07 -20.51 4.48
C ASN A 159 20.66 -21.09 4.27
N LEU A 160 19.59 -20.39 4.67
CA LEU A 160 18.22 -20.84 4.43
C LEU A 160 17.95 -20.99 2.92
N VAL A 161 18.32 -19.97 2.15
CA VAL A 161 18.10 -19.95 0.70
C VAL A 161 18.91 -21.06 0.04
N TYR A 162 20.18 -21.18 0.42
CA TYR A 162 21.07 -22.24 -0.03
C TYR A 162 20.46 -23.63 0.22
N SER A 163 20.06 -23.92 1.45
CA SER A 163 19.51 -25.22 1.83
C SER A 163 18.20 -25.56 1.08
N LEU A 164 17.30 -24.59 0.89
CA LEU A 164 16.03 -24.81 0.19
C LEU A 164 16.22 -24.98 -1.32
N THR A 165 17.23 -24.35 -1.91
CA THR A 165 17.44 -24.40 -3.37
C THR A 165 18.24 -25.63 -3.82
N ARG A 166 19.01 -26.26 -2.93
CA ARG A 166 19.90 -27.38 -3.24
C ARG A 166 19.51 -28.72 -2.63
N THR A 167 18.26 -28.88 -2.24
CA THR A 167 17.76 -30.10 -1.62
C THR A 167 18.01 -31.38 -2.46
N ALA A 168 17.91 -31.25 -3.79
CA ALA A 168 18.16 -32.40 -4.69
C ALA A 168 19.64 -32.72 -4.87
N GLU A 169 20.52 -31.71 -4.90
CA GLU A 169 21.97 -31.89 -5.06
C GLU A 169 22.58 -32.60 -3.82
N GLU A 170 22.13 -32.17 -2.64
CA GLU A 170 22.70 -32.69 -1.38
C GLU A 170 22.11 -34.05 -0.94
N ARG A 171 20.87 -34.35 -1.32
CA ARG A 171 20.09 -35.49 -0.79
C ARG A 171 19.69 -36.52 -1.84
N GLY A 172 19.94 -36.23 -3.10
CA GLY A 172 19.48 -37.04 -4.22
C GLY A 172 17.96 -36.97 -4.48
N GLY A 173 17.55 -37.43 -5.63
CA GLY A 173 16.15 -37.42 -6.02
C GLY A 173 15.68 -36.11 -6.68
N PRO A 174 14.39 -35.98 -6.99
CA PRO A 174 13.84 -34.79 -7.65
C PRO A 174 13.78 -33.61 -6.70
N ASN A 175 14.04 -32.41 -7.20
CA ASN A 175 13.80 -31.19 -6.43
C ASN A 175 12.31 -30.86 -6.41
N ARG A 176 11.67 -30.99 -5.26
CA ARG A 176 10.24 -30.80 -5.06
C ARG A 176 9.87 -29.46 -4.43
N ILE A 177 10.87 -28.61 -4.16
CA ILE A 177 10.68 -27.32 -3.51
C ILE A 177 10.93 -26.21 -4.53
N SER A 178 9.89 -25.44 -4.82
CA SER A 178 9.96 -24.19 -5.58
C SER A 178 9.94 -23.00 -4.62
N LEU A 179 10.65 -21.91 -4.98
CA LEU A 179 10.85 -20.77 -4.11
C LEU A 179 10.42 -19.47 -4.80
N ILE A 180 9.59 -18.68 -4.13
CA ILE A 180 9.34 -17.27 -4.44
C ILE A 180 10.01 -16.45 -3.35
N ALA A 181 11.07 -15.73 -3.69
CA ALA A 181 11.73 -14.79 -2.79
C ALA A 181 11.12 -13.40 -2.97
N ILE A 182 10.82 -12.71 -1.88
CA ILE A 182 10.39 -11.31 -1.91
C ILE A 182 11.42 -10.45 -1.18
N ALA A 183 11.92 -9.41 -1.88
CA ALA A 183 12.87 -8.45 -1.35
C ALA A 183 12.48 -7.02 -1.75
N ARG A 184 13.09 -6.00 -1.13
CA ARG A 184 12.86 -4.58 -1.48
C ARG A 184 13.49 -4.22 -2.81
N ASP A 185 14.69 -4.71 -3.07
CA ASP A 185 15.42 -4.48 -4.31
C ASP A 185 16.37 -5.65 -4.63
N LYS A 186 17.03 -5.56 -5.78
CA LYS A 186 17.96 -6.59 -6.26
C LYS A 186 19.30 -6.63 -5.52
N SER A 187 19.61 -5.63 -4.69
CA SER A 187 20.92 -5.55 -4.02
C SER A 187 21.12 -6.70 -3.04
N PHE A 188 20.02 -7.23 -2.51
CA PHE A 188 20.06 -8.41 -1.63
C PHE A 188 20.75 -9.63 -2.30
N LEU A 189 20.68 -9.77 -3.62
CA LEU A 189 21.35 -10.84 -4.34
C LEU A 189 22.87 -10.83 -4.10
N ARG A 190 23.46 -9.65 -3.86
CA ARG A 190 24.91 -9.51 -3.60
C ARG A 190 25.32 -10.14 -2.26
N SER A 191 24.37 -10.38 -1.36
CA SER A 191 24.62 -11.05 -0.08
C SER A 191 24.54 -12.58 -0.18
N LEU A 192 24.18 -13.12 -1.36
CA LEU A 192 24.15 -14.55 -1.65
C LEU A 192 25.48 -14.99 -2.29
N ASP A 193 25.83 -16.27 -2.10
CA ASP A 193 26.94 -16.88 -2.86
C ASP A 193 26.65 -16.91 -4.37
N ALA A 194 27.70 -16.93 -5.19
CA ALA A 194 27.58 -16.81 -6.65
C ALA A 194 26.64 -17.88 -7.27
N ALA A 195 26.61 -19.08 -6.73
CA ALA A 195 25.79 -20.16 -7.24
C ALA A 195 24.31 -20.00 -6.87
N THR A 196 24.00 -19.58 -5.64
CA THR A 196 22.63 -19.23 -5.22
C THR A 196 22.14 -17.97 -5.94
N GLN A 197 23.01 -16.97 -6.13
CA GLN A 197 22.71 -15.77 -6.90
C GLN A 197 22.29 -16.12 -8.32
N SER A 198 23.03 -17.00 -9.03
CA SER A 198 22.76 -17.39 -10.40
C SER A 198 21.35 -18.00 -10.56
N THR A 199 20.85 -18.70 -9.55
CA THR A 199 19.51 -19.33 -9.61
C THR A 199 18.36 -18.35 -9.63
N PHE A 200 18.56 -17.13 -9.12
CA PHE A 200 17.54 -16.06 -9.14
C PHE A 200 17.72 -15.05 -10.28
N MET A 201 18.93 -14.90 -10.83
CA MET A 201 19.22 -13.82 -11.80
C MET A 201 18.36 -13.85 -13.05
N HIS A 202 17.88 -15.03 -13.45
CA HIS A 202 17.11 -15.21 -14.69
C HIS A 202 15.60 -15.00 -14.50
N ASN A 203 15.08 -15.12 -13.27
CA ASN A 203 13.66 -15.07 -12.96
C ASN A 203 13.39 -13.94 -11.95
N VAL A 204 13.52 -12.68 -12.39
CA VAL A 204 13.27 -11.52 -11.52
C VAL A 204 12.08 -10.74 -12.05
N ILE A 205 11.14 -10.45 -11.17
CA ILE A 205 10.01 -9.57 -11.40
C ILE A 205 10.18 -8.34 -10.54
N ALA A 206 10.28 -7.17 -11.16
CA ALA A 206 10.35 -5.90 -10.46
C ALA A 206 8.98 -5.21 -10.52
N LEU A 207 8.40 -4.91 -9.36
CA LEU A 207 7.16 -4.17 -9.27
C LEU A 207 7.47 -2.68 -9.13
N ASP A 208 6.95 -1.90 -10.06
CA ASP A 208 7.04 -0.45 -10.03
C ASP A 208 6.04 0.16 -9.05
N ARG A 209 6.31 1.40 -8.62
CA ARG A 209 5.40 2.21 -7.82
C ARG A 209 4.14 2.50 -8.61
N TYR A 210 3.02 2.52 -7.92
CA TYR A 210 1.75 2.88 -8.54
C TYR A 210 1.66 4.38 -8.83
N SER A 211 1.13 4.73 -10.00
CA SER A 211 0.72 6.09 -10.33
C SER A 211 -0.59 6.46 -9.61
N ALA A 212 -0.95 7.74 -9.59
CA ALA A 212 -2.23 8.19 -9.03
C ALA A 212 -3.43 7.54 -9.73
N SER A 213 -3.40 7.38 -11.05
CA SER A 213 -4.47 6.70 -11.81
C SER A 213 -4.61 5.23 -11.43
N GLN A 214 -3.49 4.52 -11.27
CA GLN A 214 -3.50 3.12 -10.85
C GLN A 214 -4.01 2.96 -9.41
N LEU A 215 -3.62 3.87 -8.50
CA LEU A 215 -4.15 3.88 -7.14
C LEU A 215 -5.65 4.18 -7.11
N LYS A 216 -6.14 5.10 -7.94
CA LYS A 216 -7.59 5.35 -8.11
C LYS A 216 -8.32 4.08 -8.49
N ASP A 217 -7.84 3.33 -9.48
CA ASP A 217 -8.48 2.08 -9.92
C ASP A 217 -8.47 1.00 -8.82
N ILE A 218 -7.37 0.89 -8.06
CA ILE A 218 -7.28 0.00 -6.90
C ILE A 218 -8.29 0.39 -5.83
N LEU A 219 -8.38 1.69 -5.49
CA LEU A 219 -9.34 2.21 -4.51
C LEU A 219 -10.78 1.94 -4.94
N LEU A 220 -11.13 2.23 -6.20
CA LEU A 220 -12.48 1.97 -6.74
C LEU A 220 -12.84 0.48 -6.69
N SER A 221 -11.89 -0.41 -6.97
CA SER A 221 -12.09 -1.85 -6.82
C SER A 221 -12.42 -2.23 -5.38
N ARG A 222 -11.70 -1.66 -4.41
CA ARG A 222 -11.92 -1.92 -2.98
C ARG A 222 -13.20 -1.30 -2.44
N ILE A 223 -13.55 -0.10 -2.89
CA ILE A 223 -14.80 0.57 -2.51
C ILE A 223 -16.01 -0.29 -2.83
N ARG A 224 -16.03 -0.92 -4.00
CA ARG A 224 -17.12 -1.83 -4.41
C ARG A 224 -17.30 -3.03 -3.46
N GLU A 225 -16.21 -3.49 -2.84
CA GLU A 225 -16.22 -4.63 -1.92
C GLU A 225 -16.47 -4.21 -0.47
N ALA A 226 -15.93 -3.08 -0.05
CA ALA A 226 -15.86 -2.65 1.35
C ALA A 226 -16.97 -1.69 1.78
N PHE A 227 -17.48 -0.86 0.89
CA PHE A 227 -18.44 0.20 1.22
C PHE A 227 -19.86 -0.10 0.72
N LYS A 228 -20.84 0.59 1.30
CA LYS A 228 -22.18 0.69 0.74
C LYS A 228 -22.13 1.46 -0.59
N HIS A 229 -23.11 1.26 -1.45
CA HIS A 229 -23.13 1.91 -2.77
C HIS A 229 -23.31 3.42 -2.66
N GLY A 230 -22.45 4.19 -3.35
CA GLY A 230 -22.58 5.64 -3.47
C GLY A 230 -22.16 6.45 -2.25
N VAL A 231 -21.62 5.83 -1.21
CA VAL A 231 -21.23 6.53 0.03
C VAL A 231 -19.82 7.14 -0.01
N VAL A 232 -19.01 6.86 -1.02
CA VAL A 232 -17.69 7.48 -1.20
C VAL A 232 -17.71 8.39 -2.40
N GLU A 233 -17.46 9.70 -2.19
CA GLU A 233 -17.39 10.67 -3.27
C GLU A 233 -16.19 10.44 -4.18
N GLU A 234 -16.34 10.65 -5.49
CA GLU A 234 -15.25 10.49 -6.46
C GLU A 234 -14.06 11.42 -6.15
N ASP A 235 -14.33 12.65 -5.76
CA ASP A 235 -13.32 13.63 -5.35
C ASP A 235 -12.47 13.12 -4.16
N THR A 236 -13.07 12.32 -3.26
CA THR A 236 -12.35 11.68 -2.13
C THR A 236 -11.37 10.65 -2.62
N VAL A 237 -11.78 9.82 -3.59
CA VAL A 237 -10.92 8.80 -4.19
C VAL A 237 -9.73 9.44 -4.91
N ASP A 238 -9.99 10.51 -5.68
CA ASP A 238 -8.96 11.27 -6.37
C ASP A 238 -7.95 11.89 -5.40
N LEU A 239 -8.42 12.49 -4.30
CA LEU A 239 -7.55 13.07 -3.28
C LEU A 239 -6.68 12.00 -2.60
N ILE A 240 -7.25 10.87 -2.20
CA ILE A 240 -6.49 9.78 -1.56
C ILE A 240 -5.45 9.21 -2.54
N ALA A 241 -5.82 9.00 -3.81
CA ALA A 241 -4.91 8.52 -4.83
C ALA A 241 -3.74 9.50 -5.06
N ASP A 242 -4.02 10.79 -5.11
CA ASP A 242 -3.02 11.84 -5.23
C ASP A 242 -2.05 11.87 -4.04
N ILE A 243 -2.58 11.81 -2.81
CA ILE A 243 -1.78 11.77 -1.59
C ILE A 243 -0.83 10.54 -1.61
N ALA A 244 -1.37 9.36 -1.87
CA ALA A 244 -0.62 8.12 -1.81
C ALA A 244 0.36 7.95 -2.99
N SER A 245 0.12 8.61 -4.13
CA SER A 245 0.98 8.52 -5.33
C SER A 245 2.39 9.05 -5.10
N ARG A 246 2.60 9.94 -4.13
CA ARG A 246 3.94 10.45 -3.75
C ARG A 246 4.90 9.30 -3.38
N TRP A 247 4.37 8.25 -2.77
CA TRP A 247 5.12 7.04 -2.42
C TRP A 247 4.82 5.86 -3.35
N GLY A 248 3.73 5.94 -4.11
CA GLY A 248 3.22 4.84 -4.95
C GLY A 248 2.79 3.63 -4.13
N ASP A 249 2.27 3.87 -2.92
CA ASP A 249 1.97 2.86 -1.90
C ASP A 249 0.44 2.62 -1.81
N ALA A 250 0.00 1.47 -2.33
CA ALA A 250 -1.41 1.09 -2.28
C ALA A 250 -1.88 0.73 -0.86
N ARG A 251 -0.99 0.24 0.02
CA ARG A 251 -1.35 -0.04 1.42
C ARG A 251 -1.71 1.25 2.14
N PHE A 252 -0.90 2.29 1.95
CA PHE A 252 -1.16 3.60 2.50
C PHE A 252 -2.46 4.22 1.95
N ALA A 253 -2.73 4.07 0.64
CA ALA A 253 -3.98 4.52 0.05
C ALA A 253 -5.21 3.83 0.68
N LEU A 254 -5.15 2.51 0.89
CA LEU A 254 -6.22 1.75 1.52
C LEU A 254 -6.40 2.10 3.00
N GLU A 255 -5.32 2.36 3.73
CA GLU A 255 -5.38 2.83 5.12
C GLU A 255 -6.07 4.19 5.21
N LEU A 256 -5.70 5.14 4.35
CA LEU A 256 -6.36 6.45 4.29
C LEU A 256 -7.86 6.33 3.99
N LEU A 257 -8.23 5.47 3.05
CA LEU A 257 -9.64 5.22 2.71
C LEU A 257 -10.41 4.62 3.89
N TRP A 258 -9.82 3.65 4.58
CA TRP A 258 -10.42 3.06 5.77
C TRP A 258 -10.61 4.09 6.89
N ARG A 259 -9.58 4.88 7.21
CA ARG A 259 -9.68 5.93 8.23
C ARG A 259 -10.66 7.04 7.86
N ALA A 260 -10.73 7.41 6.57
CA ALA A 260 -11.73 8.37 6.10
C ALA A 260 -13.17 7.84 6.29
N GLY A 261 -13.39 6.55 6.05
CA GLY A 261 -14.68 5.91 6.35
C GLY A 261 -15.00 5.90 7.85
N MET A 262 -14.03 5.58 8.70
CA MET A 262 -14.18 5.64 10.15
C MET A 262 -14.49 7.06 10.66
N ALA A 263 -13.86 8.09 10.06
CA ALA A 263 -14.15 9.47 10.39
C ALA A 263 -15.59 9.88 10.00
N ALA A 264 -16.06 9.41 8.84
CA ALA A 264 -17.44 9.63 8.40
C ALA A 264 -18.46 8.96 9.33
N ASP A 265 -18.18 7.73 9.79
CA ASP A 265 -19.02 7.03 10.77
C ASP A 265 -19.05 7.77 12.11
N ALA A 266 -17.89 8.23 12.61
CA ALA A 266 -17.80 8.99 13.86
C ALA A 266 -18.61 10.30 13.82
N GLU A 267 -18.74 10.92 12.64
CA GLU A 267 -19.51 12.15 12.41
C GLU A 267 -20.95 11.87 12.00
N ALA A 268 -21.36 10.62 11.88
CA ALA A 268 -22.67 10.19 11.35
C ALA A 268 -23.00 10.86 9.99
N ALA A 269 -21.98 11.05 9.16
CA ALA A 269 -22.08 11.83 7.92
C ALA A 269 -22.77 11.05 6.78
N GLY A 270 -22.82 9.72 6.84
CA GLY A 270 -23.42 8.87 5.80
C GLY A 270 -22.66 8.84 4.48
N VAL A 271 -21.73 9.77 4.26
CA VAL A 271 -20.92 9.92 3.03
C VAL A 271 -19.48 10.25 3.38
N VAL A 272 -18.52 9.59 2.70
CA VAL A 272 -17.08 9.83 2.86
C VAL A 272 -16.65 10.94 1.90
N THR A 273 -16.28 12.09 2.46
CA THR A 273 -15.90 13.30 1.75
C THR A 273 -14.39 13.53 1.71
N PRO A 274 -13.86 14.43 0.85
CA PRO A 274 -12.45 14.82 0.86
C PRO A 274 -11.95 15.31 2.22
N GLU A 275 -12.82 15.92 3.04
CA GLU A 275 -12.45 16.39 4.38
C GLU A 275 -12.13 15.23 5.34
N HIS A 276 -12.88 14.14 5.25
CA HIS A 276 -12.57 12.91 5.99
C HIS A 276 -11.21 12.32 5.58
N ALA A 277 -10.87 12.39 4.28
CA ALA A 277 -9.55 11.95 3.80
C ALA A 277 -8.41 12.84 4.34
N ARG A 278 -8.61 14.17 4.44
CA ARG A 278 -7.64 15.09 5.05
C ARG A 278 -7.47 14.84 6.54
N LYS A 279 -8.57 14.59 7.28
CA LYS A 279 -8.53 14.19 8.68
C LYS A 279 -7.72 12.91 8.88
N ALA A 280 -8.01 11.90 8.06
CA ALA A 280 -7.28 10.63 8.08
C ALA A 280 -5.77 10.82 7.82
N LYS A 281 -5.39 11.67 6.85
CA LYS A 281 -3.98 11.96 6.56
C LYS A 281 -3.29 12.67 7.73
N ALA A 282 -3.95 13.64 8.33
CA ALA A 282 -3.41 14.39 9.48
C ALA A 282 -3.17 13.51 10.72
N GLU A 283 -3.96 12.46 10.91
CA GLU A 283 -3.76 11.48 11.99
C GLU A 283 -2.56 10.57 11.73
N VAL A 284 -2.36 10.13 10.48
CA VAL A 284 -1.28 9.19 10.13
C VAL A 284 0.07 9.88 10.04
N TYR A 285 0.13 11.07 9.43
CA TYR A 285 1.36 11.84 9.22
C TYR A 285 1.08 13.33 9.32
N PRO A 286 1.20 13.94 10.51
CA PRO A 286 1.11 15.39 10.65
C PRO A 286 2.39 16.05 10.12
N GLU A 287 2.41 16.43 8.84
CA GLU A 287 3.60 17.02 8.20
C GLU A 287 3.67 18.55 8.32
N ILE A 288 2.51 19.24 8.43
CA ILE A 288 2.53 20.70 8.58
C ILE A 288 2.92 21.09 9.99
N LYS A 289 4.13 21.62 10.12
CA LYS A 289 4.59 22.26 11.36
C LYS A 289 3.95 23.64 11.50
N ARG A 290 3.33 23.92 12.63
CA ARG A 290 2.75 25.26 12.92
C ARG A 290 3.76 26.40 12.75
N GLU A 291 5.03 26.13 12.96
CA GLU A 291 6.13 27.06 12.72
C GLU A 291 6.16 27.58 11.28
N VAL A 292 6.02 26.68 10.29
CA VAL A 292 5.97 27.07 8.87
C VAL A 292 4.83 28.03 8.60
N LEU A 293 3.65 27.84 9.22
CA LEU A 293 2.49 28.70 9.05
C LEU A 293 2.69 30.08 9.69
N ARG A 294 3.41 30.14 10.81
CA ARG A 294 3.75 31.41 11.49
C ARG A 294 4.70 32.27 10.67
N ASP A 295 5.67 31.63 10.03
CA ASP A 295 6.73 32.30 9.26
C ASP A 295 6.27 32.83 7.89
N LEU A 296 5.04 32.50 7.45
CA LEU A 296 4.46 33.00 6.23
C LEU A 296 4.29 34.53 6.27
N GLN A 297 4.56 35.19 5.14
CA GLN A 297 4.29 36.62 4.95
C GLN A 297 2.77 36.89 4.93
N LEU A 298 2.36 38.14 5.16
CA LEU A 298 0.96 38.51 5.27
C LEU A 298 0.12 38.03 4.08
N HIS A 299 0.53 38.34 2.84
CA HIS A 299 -0.23 37.96 1.65
C HIS A 299 -0.15 36.45 1.36
N GLU A 300 0.85 35.75 1.84
CA GLU A 300 0.91 34.26 1.80
C GLU A 300 -0.13 33.67 2.77
N LYS A 301 -0.27 34.23 3.98
CA LYS A 301 -1.31 33.85 4.95
C LYS A 301 -2.72 34.12 4.40
N LEU A 302 -2.94 35.29 3.79
CA LEU A 302 -4.23 35.65 3.16
C LEU A 302 -4.55 34.72 1.96
N THR A 303 -3.54 34.37 1.15
CA THR A 303 -3.70 33.43 0.04
C THR A 303 -4.03 32.02 0.57
N LEU A 304 -3.35 31.56 1.59
CA LEU A 304 -3.59 30.25 2.20
C LEU A 304 -4.98 30.18 2.86
N LEU A 305 -5.40 31.25 3.55
CA LEU A 305 -6.75 31.36 4.09
C LEU A 305 -7.81 31.30 2.97
N ALA A 306 -7.56 31.95 1.84
CA ALA A 306 -8.47 31.89 0.68
C ALA A 306 -8.60 30.46 0.12
N VAL A 307 -7.49 29.73 0.02
CA VAL A 307 -7.50 28.31 -0.38
C VAL A 307 -8.31 27.47 0.61
N ALA A 308 -8.03 27.61 1.92
CA ALA A 308 -8.72 26.86 2.96
C ALA A 308 -10.24 27.12 2.97
N ARG A 309 -10.65 28.40 2.93
CA ARG A 309 -12.07 28.80 2.85
C ARG A 309 -12.76 28.25 1.62
N LYS A 310 -12.13 28.35 0.45
CA LYS A 310 -12.73 27.87 -0.80
C LYS A 310 -12.96 26.36 -0.75
N LEU A 311 -12.00 25.60 -0.26
CA LEU A 311 -12.12 24.15 -0.11
C LEU A 311 -13.15 23.77 0.96
N ASN A 312 -13.16 24.46 2.10
CA ASN A 312 -14.11 24.21 3.18
C ASN A 312 -15.56 24.50 2.76
N LEU A 313 -15.80 25.61 2.06
CA LEU A 313 -17.13 25.98 1.56
C LEU A 313 -17.62 25.04 0.46
N SER A 314 -16.76 24.66 -0.48
CA SER A 314 -17.15 23.79 -1.58
C SER A 314 -17.22 22.31 -1.21
N LYS A 315 -16.61 21.92 -0.10
CA LYS A 315 -16.40 20.52 0.35
C LYS A 315 -15.67 19.63 -0.69
N ARG A 316 -15.03 20.24 -1.69
CA ARG A 316 -14.34 19.54 -2.77
C ARG A 316 -12.89 19.24 -2.44
N ALA A 317 -12.31 18.27 -3.17
CA ALA A 317 -10.89 17.93 -3.09
C ALA A 317 -10.00 19.07 -3.60
N TYR A 318 -10.44 19.76 -4.66
CA TYR A 318 -9.68 20.78 -5.39
C TYR A 318 -10.47 22.07 -5.57
N ALA A 319 -9.73 23.20 -5.62
CA ALA A 319 -10.24 24.50 -6.06
C ALA A 319 -9.45 24.95 -7.30
N PHE A 320 -10.10 25.69 -8.19
CA PHE A 320 -9.44 26.26 -9.36
C PHE A 320 -8.80 27.60 -9.02
N THR A 321 -7.65 27.91 -9.67
CA THR A 321 -6.88 29.13 -9.42
C THR A 321 -7.75 30.39 -9.46
N GLY A 322 -8.61 30.52 -10.49
CA GLY A 322 -9.49 31.69 -10.63
C GLY A 322 -10.52 31.85 -9.49
N ASP A 323 -11.00 30.73 -8.95
CA ASP A 323 -11.92 30.76 -7.80
C ASP A 323 -11.21 31.13 -6.51
N VAL A 324 -9.99 30.61 -6.32
CA VAL A 324 -9.15 30.97 -5.17
C VAL A 324 -8.76 32.45 -5.23
N GLU A 325 -8.43 32.97 -6.41
CA GLU A 325 -8.13 34.42 -6.57
C GLU A 325 -9.30 35.32 -6.23
N LYS A 326 -10.53 34.94 -6.62
CA LYS A 326 -11.75 35.66 -6.19
C LYS A 326 -11.89 35.65 -4.67
N THR A 327 -11.72 34.51 -4.05
CA THR A 327 -11.79 34.36 -2.58
C THR A 327 -10.67 35.16 -1.90
N TYR A 328 -9.45 35.17 -2.47
CA TYR A 328 -8.32 35.95 -1.96
C TYR A 328 -8.63 37.47 -1.92
N ARG A 329 -9.28 38.00 -2.94
CA ARG A 329 -9.71 39.42 -2.96
C ARG A 329 -10.68 39.73 -1.84
N VAL A 330 -11.68 38.86 -1.60
CA VAL A 330 -12.63 38.98 -0.50
C VAL A 330 -11.91 38.93 0.85
N VAL A 331 -10.98 38.00 1.03
CA VAL A 331 -10.18 37.90 2.24
C VAL A 331 -9.33 39.15 2.46
N CYS A 332 -8.69 39.70 1.42
CA CYS A 332 -7.96 40.96 1.54
C CYS A 332 -8.83 42.09 2.01
N GLU A 333 -10.03 42.28 1.44
CA GLU A 333 -10.99 43.29 1.86
C GLU A 333 -11.39 43.16 3.35
N GLU A 334 -11.66 41.93 3.79
CA GLU A 334 -11.99 41.61 5.20
C GLU A 334 -10.88 42.04 6.17
N TYR A 335 -9.61 41.81 5.77
CA TYR A 335 -8.44 42.16 6.61
C TYR A 335 -7.89 43.56 6.32
N ARG A 336 -8.63 44.42 5.52
CA ARG A 336 -8.25 45.77 5.15
C ARG A 336 -6.90 45.89 4.44
N GLU A 337 -6.58 44.90 3.60
CA GLU A 337 -5.38 44.86 2.79
C GLU A 337 -5.74 45.03 1.30
N GLU A 338 -4.85 45.66 0.56
CA GLU A 338 -5.03 45.77 -0.90
C GLU A 338 -4.68 44.46 -1.58
N PRO A 339 -5.60 43.86 -2.39
CA PRO A 339 -5.29 42.62 -3.10
C PRO A 339 -4.17 42.86 -4.12
N ARG A 340 -3.20 41.99 -4.10
CA ARG A 340 -2.07 42.03 -5.05
C ARG A 340 -2.50 41.58 -6.45
N ARG A 341 -1.73 42.00 -7.48
CA ARG A 341 -2.00 41.61 -8.88
C ARG A 341 -1.82 40.10 -9.08
N HIS A 342 -2.44 39.58 -10.14
CA HIS A 342 -2.43 38.14 -10.48
C HIS A 342 -1.03 37.49 -10.44
N THR A 343 0.00 38.18 -10.95
CA THR A 343 1.39 37.66 -10.96
C THR A 343 1.90 37.43 -9.54
N GLN A 344 1.72 38.40 -8.62
CA GLN A 344 2.15 38.27 -7.23
C GLN A 344 1.33 37.21 -6.46
N PHE A 345 0.00 37.17 -6.69
CA PHE A 345 -0.85 36.12 -6.17
C PHE A 345 -0.35 34.72 -6.61
N TRP A 346 0.04 34.60 -7.88
CA TRP A 346 0.63 33.38 -8.41
C TRP A 346 1.94 33.02 -7.72
N GLU A 347 2.82 33.97 -7.48
CA GLU A 347 4.09 33.76 -6.75
C GLU A 347 3.83 33.25 -5.33
N TYR A 348 2.83 33.78 -4.62
CA TYR A 348 2.44 33.30 -3.29
C TYR A 348 1.97 31.83 -3.35
N LEU A 349 1.15 31.47 -4.32
CA LEU A 349 0.73 30.09 -4.51
C LEU A 349 1.91 29.15 -4.78
N GLN A 350 2.85 29.56 -5.65
CA GLN A 350 4.05 28.78 -5.95
C GLN A 350 4.92 28.58 -4.69
N ARG A 351 5.05 29.62 -3.88
CA ARG A 351 5.82 29.53 -2.64
C ARG A 351 5.15 28.60 -1.62
N LEU A 352 3.83 28.68 -1.46
CA LEU A 352 3.06 27.76 -0.61
C LEU A 352 3.17 26.31 -1.10
N ASN A 353 3.22 26.10 -2.41
CA ASN A 353 3.45 24.78 -3.01
C ASN A 353 4.87 24.28 -2.72
N ALA A 354 5.88 25.13 -2.87
CA ALA A 354 7.27 24.78 -2.54
C ALA A 354 7.49 24.44 -1.05
N LEU A 355 6.70 25.06 -0.16
CA LEU A 355 6.66 24.76 1.27
C LEU A 355 5.85 23.49 1.61
N GLY A 356 5.20 22.87 0.62
CA GLY A 356 4.35 21.69 0.81
C GLY A 356 3.03 21.94 1.54
N VAL A 357 2.62 23.22 1.68
CA VAL A 357 1.38 23.58 2.38
C VAL A 357 0.15 23.43 1.47
N VAL A 358 0.32 23.68 0.18
CA VAL A 358 -0.67 23.41 -0.87
C VAL A 358 -0.04 22.54 -1.95
N ASP A 359 -0.87 21.86 -2.73
CA ASP A 359 -0.46 21.08 -3.90
C ASP A 359 -1.12 21.67 -5.14
N ILE A 360 -0.34 21.91 -6.20
CA ILE A 360 -0.81 22.53 -7.44
C ILE A 360 -0.59 21.58 -8.60
N LYS A 361 -1.66 21.22 -9.31
CA LYS A 361 -1.61 20.32 -10.46
C LYS A 361 -2.33 20.91 -11.68
N PRO A 362 -1.92 20.57 -12.91
CA PRO A 362 -2.69 20.91 -14.10
C PRO A 362 -4.09 20.28 -14.05
N SER A 363 -5.12 21.03 -14.43
CA SER A 363 -6.44 20.46 -14.70
C SER A 363 -6.33 19.67 -16.00
N GLY A 364 -6.59 18.35 -16.00
CA GLY A 364 -6.42 17.48 -17.18
C GLY A 364 -7.05 18.00 -18.47
N LEU A 365 -6.77 17.32 -19.59
CA LEU A 365 -7.30 17.61 -20.93
C LEU A 365 -8.83 17.69 -20.93
N GLY A 366 -9.39 18.84 -21.29
CA GLY A 366 -10.85 19.01 -21.49
C GLY A 366 -11.45 20.35 -21.07
N GLN A 367 -10.73 21.23 -20.37
CA GLN A 367 -11.21 22.58 -20.05
C GLN A 367 -10.52 23.64 -20.92
N ARG A 368 -11.30 24.59 -21.45
CA ARG A 368 -10.78 25.74 -22.20
C ARG A 368 -9.92 26.62 -21.27
N GLY A 369 -8.59 26.68 -21.51
CA GLY A 369 -7.60 27.43 -20.75
C GLY A 369 -6.78 26.54 -19.82
N GLN A 370 -5.50 26.92 -19.57
CA GLN A 370 -4.64 26.26 -18.58
C GLN A 370 -5.11 26.63 -17.16
N THR A 371 -6.08 25.88 -16.64
CA THR A 371 -6.56 26.06 -15.27
C THR A 371 -5.80 25.07 -14.37
N LEU A 372 -5.35 25.52 -13.21
CA LEU A 372 -4.68 24.67 -12.24
C LEU A 372 -5.63 24.31 -11.11
N LYS A 373 -5.50 23.09 -10.62
CA LYS A 373 -6.17 22.58 -9.44
C LYS A 373 -5.27 22.78 -8.23
N ILE A 374 -5.82 23.36 -7.17
CA ILE A 374 -5.14 23.61 -5.90
C ILE A 374 -5.82 22.75 -4.85
N SER A 375 -5.03 22.03 -4.05
CA SER A 375 -5.53 21.24 -2.94
C SER A 375 -4.70 21.45 -1.66
N ILE A 376 -5.30 21.14 -0.53
CA ILE A 376 -4.64 20.92 0.75
C ILE A 376 -4.70 19.43 1.02
N GLN A 377 -3.56 18.80 1.27
CA GLN A 377 -3.48 17.35 1.44
C GLN A 377 -3.11 16.93 2.87
N GLU A 378 -2.44 17.81 3.64
CA GLU A 378 -1.78 17.43 4.88
C GLU A 378 -2.64 17.67 6.14
N VAL A 379 -3.62 18.56 6.05
CA VAL A 379 -4.49 18.94 7.18
C VAL A 379 -5.92 19.22 6.71
N PRO A 380 -6.92 19.11 7.59
CA PRO A 380 -8.29 19.52 7.32
C PRO A 380 -8.39 21.00 6.90
N ALA A 381 -9.19 21.28 5.89
CA ALA A 381 -9.38 22.66 5.41
C ALA A 381 -10.01 23.56 6.48
N GLU A 382 -10.95 23.02 7.27
CA GLU A 382 -11.57 23.72 8.39
C GLU A 382 -10.57 24.07 9.49
N TRP A 383 -9.66 23.12 9.83
CA TRP A 383 -8.61 23.40 10.82
C TRP A 383 -7.65 24.48 10.34
N LEU A 384 -7.24 24.41 9.05
CA LEU A 384 -6.32 25.39 8.48
C LEU A 384 -6.94 26.77 8.38
N GLU A 385 -8.23 26.87 8.05
CA GLU A 385 -8.97 28.15 8.08
C GLU A 385 -8.92 28.79 9.46
N LYS A 386 -9.29 28.05 10.51
CA LYS A 386 -9.26 28.53 11.90
C LYS A 386 -7.86 28.95 12.36
N GLU A 387 -6.84 28.18 12.02
CA GLU A 387 -5.46 28.49 12.40
C GLU A 387 -4.95 29.73 11.67
N MET A 388 -5.27 29.90 10.38
CA MET A 388 -4.90 31.12 9.64
C MET A 388 -5.60 32.37 10.17
N GLU A 389 -6.91 32.30 10.48
CA GLU A 389 -7.65 33.40 11.09
C GLU A 389 -7.03 33.81 12.43
N LYS A 390 -6.62 32.83 13.27
CA LYS A 390 -5.95 33.09 14.53
C LYS A 390 -4.61 33.82 14.31
N LEU A 391 -3.76 33.30 13.41
CA LEU A 391 -2.45 33.89 13.10
C LEU A 391 -2.52 35.28 12.45
N LEU A 392 -3.63 35.59 11.78
CA LEU A 392 -3.87 36.92 11.21
C LEU A 392 -4.44 37.94 12.21
N ARG A 393 -5.05 37.46 13.32
CA ARG A 393 -5.53 38.31 14.42
C ARG A 393 -4.47 38.61 15.48
N GLU A 394 -3.45 37.78 15.59
CA GLU A 394 -2.32 37.93 16.54
C GLU A 394 -1.30 39.01 16.11
N LYS A 395 -1.63 39.86 15.14
CA LYS A 395 -0.82 41.00 14.66
C LYS A 395 -0.87 42.21 15.55
#